data_01c048ad7b8b3e60212cc52b79a149f0
#
_entry.id   01c048ad7b8b3e60212cc52b79a149f0
#
_cell.length_a   1.000
_cell.length_b   1.000
_cell.length_c   1.000
_cell.angle_alpha   90.00
_cell.angle_beta   90.00
_cell.angle_gamma   90.00
#
_symmetry.space_group_name_H-M   'P 1'
#
loop_
_entity.id
_entity.type
_entity.pdbx_description
1 polymer ?
#
loop_
_entity_poly.entity_id
_entity_poly.type
_entity_poly.pdbx_seq_one_letter_code
_entity_poly.pdbx_strand_id
1 'polypeptide(L)'
;MRWRRHDLHAILPRVIPVSATQIEVHVFRRRGKRLELLLIRRAPRRSLAGVWQPVTGGIERGETAIAAAVREVREETGLAPIRWWALERPAMFYDPGRDHVRIVPVFAAEVAWTDPVTLSDEHDRYAFVTLAEAAKRVLWATQRTAIVALRDEVLSGSPGGAAREVTSRLAATRAVPRTTKPRRPAARRRRA
;
A
#
# COMPACT_ATOMS: atom_id res chain seq x y z
N MET A 1 42.08 28.37 21.01
CA MET A 1 40.62 28.25 21.22
C MET A 1 40.18 26.86 20.73
N ARG A 2 39.89 25.92 21.66
CA ARG A 2 39.46 24.57 21.32
C ARG A 2 37.92 24.58 21.30
N TRP A 3 37.29 24.49 20.11
CA TRP A 3 35.85 24.31 19.97
C TRP A 3 35.47 22.94 20.52
N ARG A 4 34.62 22.90 21.54
CA ARG A 4 34.07 21.65 22.08
C ARG A 4 33.06 21.09 21.09
N ARG A 5 33.14 19.79 20.77
CA ARG A 5 32.25 19.07 19.82
C ARG A 5 30.77 19.11 20.22
N HIS A 6 30.44 19.64 21.41
CA HIS A 6 29.05 19.66 21.91
C HIS A 6 28.19 20.82 21.38
N ASP A 7 28.80 21.85 20.78
CA ASP A 7 28.07 23.06 20.38
C ASP A 7 27.49 23.02 18.97
N LEU A 8 27.83 22.01 18.15
CA LEU A 8 27.35 21.90 16.77
C LEU A 8 25.90 21.41 16.66
N HIS A 9 25.40 20.69 17.68
CA HIS A 9 24.00 20.22 17.67
C HIS A 9 22.97 21.33 17.96
N ALA A 10 23.38 22.44 18.55
CA ALA A 10 22.48 23.55 18.87
C ALA A 10 22.23 24.53 17.69
N ILE A 11 22.98 24.38 16.58
CA ILE A 11 22.95 25.33 15.47
C ILE A 11 22.19 24.74 14.25
N LEU A 12 22.05 23.42 14.16
CA LEU A 12 21.34 22.81 13.05
C LEU A 12 19.83 22.79 13.31
N PRO A 13 19.02 23.19 12.35
CA PRO A 13 17.57 23.08 12.49
C PRO A 13 17.19 21.60 12.65
N ARG A 14 16.18 21.34 13.50
CA ARG A 14 15.63 19.99 13.64
C ARG A 14 15.05 19.53 12.30
N VAL A 15 15.60 18.46 11.74
CA VAL A 15 15.10 17.86 10.52
C VAL A 15 13.92 16.94 10.87
N ILE A 16 12.78 17.16 10.21
CA ILE A 16 11.60 16.27 10.33
C ILE A 16 11.90 14.97 9.57
N PRO A 17 11.84 13.79 10.21
CA PRO A 17 12.05 12.52 9.53
C PRO A 17 11.00 12.26 8.43
N VAL A 18 11.41 11.53 7.39
CA VAL A 18 10.53 11.07 6.31
C VAL A 18 10.54 9.55 6.29
N SER A 19 9.39 8.92 6.14
CA SER A 19 9.28 7.46 6.03
C SER A 19 8.31 7.00 4.95
N ALA A 20 8.60 5.83 4.36
CA ALA A 20 7.74 5.13 3.41
C ALA A 20 7.60 3.67 3.90
N THR A 21 6.72 3.45 4.86
CA THR A 21 6.52 2.16 5.54
C THR A 21 5.12 1.58 5.36
N GLN A 22 4.30 2.21 4.51
CA GLN A 22 2.94 1.80 4.22
C GLN A 22 2.67 1.86 2.73
N ILE A 23 1.62 1.17 2.29
CA ILE A 23 1.10 1.22 0.92
C ILE A 23 -0.40 1.50 0.92
N GLU A 24 -0.92 1.94 -0.23
CA GLU A 24 -2.34 2.07 -0.51
C GLU A 24 -2.66 1.42 -1.86
N VAL A 25 -3.76 0.66 -1.96
CA VAL A 25 -4.17 -0.01 -3.20
C VAL A 25 -5.63 0.27 -3.50
N HIS A 26 -5.89 0.90 -4.64
CA HIS A 26 -7.22 1.06 -5.20
C HIS A 26 -7.55 -0.15 -6.07
N VAL A 27 -8.25 -1.13 -5.48
CA VAL A 27 -8.73 -2.31 -6.20
C VAL A 27 -9.98 -1.94 -6.99
N PHE A 28 -10.02 -2.28 -8.27
CA PHE A 28 -11.16 -2.01 -9.14
C PHE A 28 -11.50 -3.19 -10.03
N ARG A 29 -12.74 -3.19 -10.53
CA ARG A 29 -13.23 -4.13 -11.53
C ARG A 29 -13.97 -3.42 -12.65
N ARG A 30 -13.96 -3.98 -13.86
CA ARG A 30 -14.69 -3.43 -14.99
C ARG A 30 -15.37 -4.50 -15.83
N ARG A 31 -16.54 -4.17 -16.37
CA ARG A 31 -17.28 -4.98 -17.34
C ARG A 31 -17.98 -4.07 -18.35
N GLY A 32 -17.49 -4.05 -19.60
CA GLY A 32 -17.92 -3.06 -20.59
C GLY A 32 -17.64 -1.63 -20.10
N LYS A 33 -18.69 -0.80 -20.07
CA LYS A 33 -18.59 0.59 -19.58
C LYS A 33 -18.73 0.73 -18.05
N ARG A 34 -19.09 -0.35 -17.36
CA ARG A 34 -19.26 -0.34 -15.91
C ARG A 34 -17.91 -0.52 -15.22
N LEU A 35 -17.60 0.38 -14.32
CA LEU A 35 -16.38 0.39 -13.52
C LEU A 35 -16.73 0.67 -12.08
N GLU A 36 -16.16 -0.12 -11.18
CA GLU A 36 -16.39 -0.03 -9.74
C GLU A 36 -15.09 -0.16 -8.98
N LEU A 37 -14.95 0.64 -7.92
CA LEU A 37 -13.88 0.57 -6.92
C LEU A 37 -14.33 -0.23 -5.71
N LEU A 38 -13.46 -1.08 -5.20
CA LEU A 38 -13.64 -1.73 -3.91
C LEU A 38 -13.30 -0.76 -2.78
N LEU A 39 -14.21 -0.60 -1.86
CA LEU A 39 -13.96 -0.04 -0.54
C LEU A 39 -14.23 -1.11 0.52
N ILE A 40 -13.42 -1.13 1.55
CA ILE A 40 -13.55 -1.98 2.73
C ILE A 40 -13.77 -1.11 3.95
N ARG A 41 -14.57 -1.58 4.91
CA ARG A 41 -14.92 -0.83 6.10
C ARG A 41 -14.21 -1.41 7.32
N ARG A 42 -13.56 -0.55 8.08
CA ARG A 42 -12.83 -0.95 9.29
C ARG A 42 -13.80 -1.48 10.36
N ALA A 43 -13.46 -2.63 10.92
CA ALA A 43 -14.26 -3.31 11.93
C ALA A 43 -14.39 -2.49 13.25
N PRO A 44 -15.45 -2.68 14.04
CA PRO A 44 -15.73 -1.87 15.22
C PRO A 44 -14.63 -1.86 16.30
N ARG A 45 -13.81 -2.91 16.36
CA ARG A 45 -12.71 -3.03 17.34
C ARG A 45 -11.37 -2.49 16.87
N ARG A 46 -11.29 -1.93 15.67
CA ARG A 46 -10.08 -1.36 15.08
C ARG A 46 -10.07 0.16 15.19
N SER A 47 -8.89 0.77 15.12
CA SER A 47 -8.76 2.23 15.02
C SER A 47 -9.53 2.73 13.79
N LEU A 48 -10.17 3.91 13.89
CA LEU A 48 -11.01 4.48 12.83
C LEU A 48 -12.19 3.55 12.45
N ALA A 49 -12.82 2.91 13.44
CA ALA A 49 -13.97 2.03 13.25
C ALA A 49 -15.05 2.66 12.36
N GLY A 50 -15.58 1.88 11.42
CA GLY A 50 -16.65 2.32 10.50
C GLY A 50 -16.18 3.16 9.31
N VAL A 51 -14.88 3.53 9.23
CA VAL A 51 -14.33 4.28 8.09
C VAL A 51 -14.24 3.37 6.87
N TRP A 52 -14.68 3.88 5.73
CA TRP A 52 -14.50 3.28 4.41
C TRP A 52 -13.18 3.73 3.80
N GLN A 53 -12.40 2.78 3.29
CA GLN A 53 -11.07 3.04 2.78
C GLN A 53 -10.71 2.07 1.63
N PRO A 54 -9.71 2.40 0.78
CA PRO A 54 -9.03 1.41 -0.07
C PRO A 54 -8.25 0.42 0.81
N VAL A 55 -7.68 -0.62 0.21
CA VAL A 55 -6.75 -1.53 0.91
C VAL A 55 -5.51 -0.74 1.32
N THR A 56 -5.08 -0.89 2.57
CA THR A 56 -3.88 -0.24 3.10
C THR A 56 -3.12 -1.20 4.00
N GLY A 57 -1.79 -1.13 4.01
CA GLY A 57 -1.03 -1.99 4.88
C GLY A 57 0.42 -1.57 5.09
N GLY A 58 1.10 -2.27 5.96
CA GLY A 58 2.50 -2.04 6.27
C GLY A 58 3.44 -2.74 5.29
N ILE A 59 4.62 -2.14 5.04
CA ILE A 59 5.72 -2.81 4.33
C ILE A 59 6.56 -3.55 5.37
N GLU A 60 6.68 -4.87 5.23
CA GLU A 60 7.47 -5.70 6.12
C GLU A 60 8.98 -5.59 5.84
N ARG A 61 9.79 -6.05 6.81
CA ARG A 61 11.24 -5.99 6.67
C ARG A 61 11.74 -6.82 5.48
N GLY A 62 12.40 -6.16 4.54
CA GLY A 62 12.93 -6.80 3.33
C GLY A 62 11.91 -6.98 2.21
N GLU A 63 10.70 -6.48 2.41
CA GLU A 63 9.64 -6.49 1.41
C GLU A 63 9.71 -5.24 0.54
N THR A 64 9.38 -5.37 -0.75
CA THR A 64 9.17 -4.20 -1.62
C THR A 64 7.76 -3.66 -1.47
N ALA A 65 7.54 -2.37 -1.75
CA ALA A 65 6.20 -1.77 -1.67
C ALA A 65 5.15 -2.51 -2.52
N ILE A 66 5.53 -2.98 -3.72
CA ILE A 66 4.61 -3.74 -4.58
C ILE A 66 4.34 -5.16 -4.03
N ALA A 67 5.30 -5.80 -3.38
CA ALA A 67 5.09 -7.09 -2.72
C ALA A 67 4.13 -6.95 -1.54
N ALA A 68 4.30 -5.89 -0.72
CA ALA A 68 3.36 -5.55 0.35
C ALA A 68 1.95 -5.31 -0.20
N ALA A 69 1.82 -4.56 -1.30
CA ALA A 69 0.53 -4.31 -1.94
C ALA A 69 -0.18 -5.61 -2.36
N VAL A 70 0.55 -6.56 -2.96
CA VAL A 70 -0.01 -7.86 -3.36
C VAL A 70 -0.42 -8.69 -2.14
N ARG A 71 0.42 -8.72 -1.09
CA ARG A 71 0.13 -9.44 0.16
C ARG A 71 -1.12 -8.87 0.82
N GLU A 72 -1.18 -7.57 1.05
CA GLU A 72 -2.29 -6.89 1.74
C GLU A 72 -3.63 -7.07 0.99
N VAL A 73 -3.65 -6.92 -0.35
CA VAL A 73 -4.88 -7.18 -1.12
C VAL A 73 -5.36 -8.61 -0.90
N ARG A 74 -4.46 -9.59 -0.91
CA ARG A 74 -4.81 -10.98 -0.69
C ARG A 74 -5.28 -11.24 0.75
N GLU A 75 -4.59 -10.69 1.75
CA GLU A 75 -4.90 -10.90 3.18
C GLU A 75 -6.21 -10.23 3.58
N GLU A 76 -6.43 -8.97 3.16
CA GLU A 76 -7.61 -8.21 3.55
C GLU A 76 -8.87 -8.56 2.75
N THR A 77 -8.74 -9.07 1.51
CA THR A 77 -9.88 -9.25 0.60
C THR A 77 -10.00 -10.62 -0.05
N GLY A 78 -8.99 -11.48 0.06
CA GLY A 78 -8.92 -12.77 -0.64
C GLY A 78 -8.72 -12.67 -2.16
N LEU A 79 -8.67 -11.45 -2.72
CA LEU A 79 -8.60 -11.21 -4.16
C LEU A 79 -7.22 -11.48 -4.74
N ALA A 80 -7.18 -11.88 -6.02
CA ALA A 80 -5.97 -12.09 -6.80
C ALA A 80 -6.00 -11.22 -8.09
N PRO A 81 -5.57 -9.95 -8.02
CA PRO A 81 -5.63 -9.06 -9.16
C PRO A 81 -4.87 -9.58 -10.39
N ILE A 82 -5.47 -9.33 -11.56
CA ILE A 82 -4.95 -9.74 -12.86
C ILE A 82 -4.01 -8.71 -13.49
N ARG A 83 -4.15 -7.44 -13.11
CA ARG A 83 -3.28 -6.35 -13.56
C ARG A 83 -2.99 -5.36 -12.44
N TRP A 84 -1.80 -4.74 -12.50
CA TRP A 84 -1.30 -3.83 -11.48
C TRP A 84 -0.65 -2.61 -12.09
N TRP A 85 -0.87 -1.45 -11.47
CA TRP A 85 -0.23 -0.17 -11.82
C TRP A 85 0.36 0.48 -10.57
N ALA A 86 1.53 1.11 -10.71
CA ALA A 86 2.05 2.04 -9.71
C ALA A 86 1.63 3.46 -10.13
N LEU A 87 0.77 4.12 -9.37
CA LEU A 87 0.34 5.49 -9.68
C LEU A 87 1.51 6.45 -9.52
N GLU A 88 1.51 7.53 -10.32
CA GLU A 88 2.63 8.47 -10.35
C GLU A 88 2.81 9.21 -9.03
N ARG A 89 1.69 9.60 -8.42
CA ARG A 89 1.71 10.40 -7.19
C ARG A 89 1.51 9.53 -5.97
N PRO A 90 2.52 9.43 -5.08
CA PRO A 90 2.31 8.83 -3.77
C PRO A 90 1.40 9.75 -2.93
N ALA A 91 0.68 9.19 -1.98
CA ALA A 91 0.06 9.97 -0.92
C ALA A 91 1.16 10.48 0.02
N MET A 92 1.06 11.74 0.44
CA MET A 92 2.02 12.35 1.36
C MET A 92 1.28 13.18 2.40
N PHE A 93 1.65 13.02 3.67
CA PHE A 93 1.07 13.79 4.76
C PHE A 93 2.02 13.90 5.95
N TYR A 94 1.82 14.93 6.78
CA TYR A 94 2.49 15.07 8.05
C TYR A 94 1.72 14.33 9.14
N ASP A 95 2.41 13.49 9.93
CA ASP A 95 1.88 12.77 11.08
C ASP A 95 2.27 13.55 12.36
N PRO A 96 1.35 14.32 12.97
CA PRO A 96 1.66 15.14 14.13
C PRO A 96 1.92 14.29 15.39
N GLY A 97 1.38 13.08 15.47
CA GLY A 97 1.60 12.17 16.60
C GLY A 97 3.02 11.62 16.68
N ARG A 98 3.69 11.54 15.54
CA ARG A 98 5.07 11.04 15.42
C ARG A 98 6.06 12.11 15.00
N ASP A 99 5.59 13.33 14.71
CA ASP A 99 6.39 14.44 14.21
C ASP A 99 7.22 14.03 12.98
N HIS A 100 6.55 13.47 11.95
CA HIS A 100 7.23 13.13 10.72
C HIS A 100 6.34 13.13 9.45
N VAL A 101 6.97 13.22 8.30
CA VAL A 101 6.31 13.14 7.00
C VAL A 101 6.24 11.68 6.55
N ARG A 102 5.04 11.24 6.16
CA ARG A 102 4.82 9.93 5.56
C ARG A 102 4.64 10.04 4.06
N ILE A 103 5.34 9.17 3.34
CA ILE A 103 5.14 8.95 1.92
C ILE A 103 4.58 7.54 1.75
N VAL A 104 3.43 7.43 1.08
CA VAL A 104 2.71 6.17 0.88
C VAL A 104 2.64 5.90 -0.62
N PRO A 105 3.39 4.92 -1.17
CA PRO A 105 3.21 4.46 -2.54
C PRO A 105 1.77 4.01 -2.78
N VAL A 106 1.19 4.47 -3.91
CA VAL A 106 -0.19 4.17 -4.28
C VAL A 106 -0.21 3.29 -5.51
N PHE A 107 -1.02 2.23 -5.46
CA PHE A 107 -1.20 1.28 -6.53
C PHE A 107 -2.66 1.21 -6.97
N ALA A 108 -2.86 0.78 -8.21
CA ALA A 108 -4.15 0.34 -8.71
C ALA A 108 -4.08 -1.14 -9.09
N ALA A 109 -5.15 -1.89 -8.82
CA ALA A 109 -5.21 -3.32 -9.06
C ALA A 109 -6.55 -3.71 -9.67
N GLU A 110 -6.52 -4.32 -10.86
CA GLU A 110 -7.71 -4.81 -11.55
C GLU A 110 -7.99 -6.26 -11.16
N VAL A 111 -9.24 -6.55 -10.77
CA VAL A 111 -9.72 -7.90 -10.47
C VAL A 111 -10.80 -8.33 -11.46
N ALA A 112 -11.04 -9.64 -11.58
CA ALA A 112 -12.15 -10.12 -12.38
C ALA A 112 -13.49 -9.69 -11.78
N TRP A 113 -14.49 -9.47 -12.63
CA TRP A 113 -15.80 -8.98 -12.20
C TRP A 113 -16.49 -9.91 -11.20
N THR A 114 -16.24 -11.20 -11.31
CA THR A 114 -16.89 -12.27 -10.55
C THR A 114 -16.10 -12.76 -9.37
N ASP A 115 -14.88 -12.22 -9.13
CA ASP A 115 -14.06 -12.66 -8.01
C ASP A 115 -14.77 -12.40 -6.67
N PRO A 116 -14.89 -13.41 -5.80
CA PRO A 116 -15.51 -13.26 -4.50
C PRO A 116 -14.57 -12.52 -3.55
N VAL A 117 -15.13 -11.63 -2.73
CA VAL A 117 -14.38 -10.95 -1.67
C VAL A 117 -14.56 -11.71 -0.36
N THR A 118 -13.44 -12.05 0.28
CA THR A 118 -13.38 -12.65 1.61
C THR A 118 -12.58 -11.73 2.52
N LEU A 119 -13.25 -11.04 3.44
CA LEU A 119 -12.61 -10.07 4.33
C LEU A 119 -11.82 -10.76 5.46
N SER A 120 -10.72 -10.15 5.87
CA SER A 120 -10.04 -10.43 7.12
C SER A 120 -10.86 -9.90 8.31
N ASP A 121 -10.44 -10.22 9.54
CA ASP A 121 -11.06 -9.73 10.78
C ASP A 121 -10.84 -8.22 11.03
N GLU A 122 -10.01 -7.56 10.23
CA GLU A 122 -9.79 -6.11 10.30
C GLU A 122 -10.94 -5.30 9.70
N HIS A 123 -11.75 -5.93 8.84
CA HIS A 123 -12.81 -5.31 8.09
C HIS A 123 -14.13 -6.07 8.25
N ASP A 124 -15.25 -5.38 8.38
CA ASP A 124 -16.57 -5.98 8.60
C ASP A 124 -17.53 -5.86 7.42
N ARG A 125 -17.22 -5.00 6.44
CA ARG A 125 -18.01 -4.81 5.21
C ARG A 125 -17.13 -4.44 4.03
N TYR A 126 -17.60 -4.77 2.83
CA TYR A 126 -17.05 -4.25 1.59
C TYR A 126 -18.15 -3.74 0.67
N ALA A 127 -17.78 -2.89 -0.28
CA ALA A 127 -18.67 -2.44 -1.34
C ALA A 127 -17.89 -2.14 -2.61
N PHE A 128 -18.41 -2.60 -3.74
CA PHE A 128 -17.98 -2.12 -5.04
C PHE A 128 -18.87 -0.94 -5.42
N VAL A 129 -18.26 0.23 -5.60
CA VAL A 129 -18.95 1.50 -5.82
C VAL A 129 -18.37 2.26 -7.02
N THR A 130 -19.12 3.23 -7.55
CA THR A 130 -18.58 4.12 -8.60
C THR A 130 -17.43 4.98 -8.06
N LEU A 131 -16.59 5.52 -8.97
CA LEU A 131 -15.51 6.45 -8.56
C LEU A 131 -16.05 7.66 -7.78
N ALA A 132 -17.19 8.21 -8.22
CA ALA A 132 -17.82 9.35 -7.57
C ALA A 132 -18.31 9.02 -6.15
N GLU A 133 -18.87 7.85 -5.96
CA GLU A 133 -19.31 7.39 -4.65
C GLU A 133 -18.11 7.05 -3.75
N ALA A 134 -17.08 6.43 -4.28
CA ALA A 134 -15.84 6.17 -3.56
C ALA A 134 -15.22 7.48 -3.02
N ALA A 135 -15.11 8.50 -3.88
CA ALA A 135 -14.56 9.81 -3.49
C ALA A 135 -15.35 10.49 -2.36
N LYS A 136 -16.66 10.22 -2.23
CA LYS A 136 -17.48 10.73 -1.12
C LYS A 136 -17.28 9.95 0.17
N ARG A 137 -17.02 8.63 0.09
CA ARG A 137 -16.94 7.76 1.27
C ARG A 137 -15.57 7.73 1.92
N VAL A 138 -14.48 7.93 1.16
CA VAL A 138 -13.13 7.91 1.71
C VAL A 138 -12.88 9.11 2.62
N LEU A 139 -12.15 8.86 3.72
CA LEU A 139 -11.91 9.88 4.74
C LEU A 139 -10.88 10.92 4.28
N TRP A 140 -9.76 10.47 3.72
CA TRP A 140 -8.59 11.33 3.49
C TRP A 140 -8.61 12.01 2.11
N ALA A 141 -8.16 13.27 2.06
CA ALA A 141 -8.02 14.00 0.80
C ALA A 141 -7.06 13.32 -0.17
N THR A 142 -5.99 12.72 0.32
CA THR A 142 -5.01 11.95 -0.47
C THR A 142 -5.66 10.78 -1.19
N GLN A 143 -6.62 10.08 -0.57
CA GLN A 143 -7.37 8.99 -1.20
C GLN A 143 -8.27 9.49 -2.34
N ARG A 144 -8.90 10.66 -2.18
CA ARG A 144 -9.64 11.29 -3.28
C ARG A 144 -8.74 11.66 -4.45
N THR A 145 -7.55 12.19 -4.15
CA THR A 145 -6.54 12.48 -5.18
C THR A 145 -6.10 11.22 -5.92
N ALA A 146 -5.91 10.11 -5.20
CA ALA A 146 -5.55 8.82 -5.79
C ALA A 146 -6.66 8.25 -6.70
N ILE A 147 -7.95 8.44 -6.35
CA ILE A 147 -9.08 8.06 -7.22
C ILE A 147 -9.06 8.86 -8.53
N VAL A 148 -8.72 10.15 -8.47
CA VAL A 148 -8.55 10.99 -9.67
C VAL A 148 -7.37 10.50 -10.51
N ALA A 149 -6.22 10.22 -9.89
CA ALA A 149 -5.05 9.67 -10.57
C ALA A 149 -5.35 8.32 -11.25
N LEU A 150 -6.06 7.40 -10.59
CA LEU A 150 -6.52 6.15 -11.18
C LEU A 150 -7.33 6.40 -12.47
N ARG A 151 -8.30 7.33 -12.43
CA ARG A 151 -9.11 7.69 -13.59
C ARG A 151 -8.24 8.19 -14.75
N ASP A 152 -7.36 9.14 -14.45
CA ASP A 152 -6.63 9.91 -15.46
C ASP A 152 -5.41 9.14 -16.00
N GLU A 153 -4.76 8.34 -15.18
CA GLU A 153 -3.56 7.59 -15.58
C GLU A 153 -3.92 6.20 -16.14
N VAL A 154 -4.77 5.44 -15.45
CA VAL A 154 -5.02 4.02 -15.77
C VAL A 154 -6.25 3.84 -16.66
N LEU A 155 -7.39 4.44 -16.27
CA LEU A 155 -8.68 4.17 -16.93
C LEU A 155 -8.85 4.94 -18.23
N SER A 156 -8.15 6.05 -18.43
CA SER A 156 -8.13 6.80 -19.67
C SER A 156 -7.43 6.06 -20.82
N GLY A 157 -6.63 5.02 -20.51
CA GLY A 157 -5.80 4.35 -21.51
C GLY A 157 -4.62 5.19 -21.98
N SER A 158 -4.19 6.17 -21.19
CA SER A 158 -3.09 7.07 -21.53
C SER A 158 -1.75 6.32 -21.70
N PRO A 159 -0.80 6.83 -22.53
CA PRO A 159 0.54 6.26 -22.62
C PRO A 159 1.27 6.23 -21.25
N GLY A 160 1.02 7.22 -20.38
CA GLY A 160 1.53 7.25 -19.02
C GLY A 160 1.04 6.08 -18.19
N GLY A 161 -0.25 5.75 -18.29
CA GLY A 161 -0.84 4.58 -17.62
C GLY A 161 -0.23 3.27 -18.09
N ALA A 162 -0.02 3.11 -19.41
CA ALA A 162 0.65 1.93 -19.96
C ALA A 162 2.09 1.77 -19.41
N ALA A 163 2.85 2.87 -19.33
CA ALA A 163 4.21 2.86 -18.79
C ALA A 163 4.26 2.55 -17.27
N ARG A 164 3.16 2.76 -16.56
CA ARG A 164 3.02 2.52 -15.12
C ARG A 164 2.51 1.12 -14.78
N GLU A 165 2.17 0.31 -15.75
CA GLU A 165 1.77 -1.08 -15.52
C GLU A 165 2.97 -1.90 -15.04
N VAL A 166 2.81 -2.58 -13.90
CA VAL A 166 3.87 -3.34 -13.24
C VAL A 166 3.58 -4.84 -13.16
N THR A 167 2.55 -5.33 -13.83
CA THR A 167 2.10 -6.73 -13.79
C THR A 167 3.22 -7.71 -14.15
N SER A 168 3.99 -7.43 -15.20
CA SER A 168 5.11 -8.27 -15.65
C SER A 168 6.26 -8.35 -14.62
N ARG A 169 6.48 -7.28 -13.86
CA ARG A 169 7.50 -7.24 -12.80
C ARG A 169 7.13 -8.16 -11.63
N LEU A 170 5.85 -8.31 -11.32
CA LEU A 170 5.37 -9.24 -10.28
C LEU A 170 5.57 -10.70 -10.66
N ALA A 171 5.37 -11.05 -11.93
CA ALA A 171 5.64 -12.39 -12.43
C ALA A 171 7.12 -12.75 -12.28
N ALA A 172 8.04 -11.82 -12.59
CA ALA A 172 9.48 -12.02 -12.45
C ALA A 172 9.92 -12.18 -10.97
N THR A 173 9.31 -11.45 -10.03
CA THR A 173 9.62 -11.54 -8.60
C THR A 173 9.19 -12.89 -7.99
N ARG A 174 8.13 -13.52 -8.52
CA ARG A 174 7.69 -14.86 -8.10
C ARG A 174 8.62 -15.98 -8.56
N ALA A 175 9.43 -15.75 -9.60
CA ALA A 175 10.34 -16.74 -10.19
C ALA A 175 11.70 -16.83 -9.48
N VAL A 176 12.04 -15.91 -8.57
CA VAL A 176 13.30 -15.98 -7.80
C VAL A 176 13.09 -16.94 -6.62
N PRO A 177 13.81 -18.11 -6.58
CA PRO A 177 13.71 -19.03 -5.45
C PRO A 177 14.18 -18.31 -4.16
N ARG A 178 13.37 -18.41 -3.09
CA ARG A 178 13.83 -18.00 -1.75
C ARG A 178 15.05 -18.83 -1.41
N THR A 179 16.24 -18.22 -1.42
CA THR A 179 17.43 -18.86 -0.89
C THR A 179 17.20 -19.17 0.59
N THR A 180 17.00 -20.44 0.89
CA THR A 180 16.88 -20.92 2.27
C THR A 180 18.18 -20.60 2.99
N LYS A 181 18.09 -19.77 4.03
CA LYS A 181 19.20 -19.45 4.91
C LYS A 181 19.80 -20.76 5.45
N PRO A 182 21.11 -21.01 5.33
CA PRO A 182 21.69 -22.24 5.86
C PRO A 182 21.46 -22.30 7.37
N ARG A 183 20.93 -23.43 7.85
CA ARG A 183 20.78 -23.74 9.27
C ARG A 183 22.15 -23.66 9.93
N ARG A 184 22.34 -22.80 10.91
CA ARG A 184 23.52 -22.81 11.78
C ARG A 184 23.64 -24.20 12.42
N PRO A 185 24.83 -24.85 12.37
CA PRO A 185 25.03 -26.13 13.06
C PRO A 185 24.88 -25.92 14.57
N ALA A 186 24.21 -26.83 15.22
CA ALA A 186 24.03 -26.85 16.67
C ALA A 186 25.39 -26.92 17.36
N ALA A 187 25.64 -25.99 18.28
CA ALA A 187 26.85 -26.01 19.11
C ALA A 187 26.88 -27.32 19.94
N ARG A 188 27.90 -28.18 19.70
CA ARG A 188 28.20 -29.34 20.54
C ARG A 188 28.51 -28.83 21.94
N ARG A 189 27.63 -29.15 22.89
CA ARG A 189 27.96 -29.02 24.33
C ARG A 189 29.08 -30.04 24.65
N ARG A 190 30.28 -29.55 24.96
CA ARG A 190 31.33 -30.33 25.60
C ARG A 190 30.85 -30.60 27.04
N ARG A 191 30.68 -31.89 27.39
CA ARG A 191 30.59 -32.32 28.78
C ARG A 191 32.01 -32.29 29.35
N ALA A 192 32.18 -31.65 30.46
CA ALA A 192 33.28 -31.81 31.41
C ALA A 192 32.83 -32.83 32.46
#